data_9ba66a4e5858b43b6866e3173b0bc6fb
#
_entry.id   9ba66a4e5858b43b6866e3173b0bc6fb
#
_cell.length_a   1.000
_cell.length_b   1.000
_cell.length_c   1.000
_cell.angle_alpha   90.00
_cell.angle_beta   90.00
_cell.angle_gamma   90.00
#
_symmetry.space_group_name_H-M   'P 1'
#
loop_
_entity.id
_entity.type
_entity.pdbx_description
1 polymer ?
#
loop_
_entity_poly.entity_id
_entity_poly.type
_entity_poly.pdbx_seq_one_letter_code
_entity_poly.pdbx_strand_id
1 'polypeptide(L)'
;MNVTRRQFFKITAGGIGATGLAVMGMAPNDAFAEVRQYKLLRASEARNNCTYCSVGCGTILYSLGDGAKNAMRKIFHVEGDPDHPVSRGSLCPKGASLIDFINSENRVLYPEVREAGTNEWKRISWHDALTRIAR
;
A
#
# COMPACT_ATOMS: atom_id res chain seq x y z
N MET A 1 -20.55 -1.60 47.94
CA MET A 1 -19.63 -1.61 46.79
C MET A 1 -19.56 -0.20 46.26
N ASN A 2 -18.44 0.50 46.46
CA ASN A 2 -18.28 1.87 45.97
C ASN A 2 -17.72 1.82 44.55
N VAL A 3 -18.58 1.99 43.56
CA VAL A 3 -18.18 2.08 42.16
C VAL A 3 -17.72 3.50 41.88
N THR A 4 -16.47 3.68 41.42
CA THR A 4 -15.94 5.00 41.04
C THR A 4 -16.60 5.46 39.73
N ARG A 5 -16.68 6.81 39.50
CA ARG A 5 -17.24 7.36 38.27
C ARG A 5 -16.58 6.77 37.00
N ARG A 6 -15.28 6.53 37.05
CA ARG A 6 -14.54 5.91 35.93
C ARG A 6 -14.93 4.46 35.68
N GLN A 7 -15.19 3.69 36.71
CA GLN A 7 -15.70 2.30 36.61
C GLN A 7 -17.12 2.27 36.08
N PHE A 8 -17.97 3.20 36.54
CA PHE A 8 -19.33 3.34 36.03
C PHE A 8 -19.34 3.60 34.51
N PHE A 9 -18.54 4.58 34.02
CA PHE A 9 -18.43 4.85 32.57
C PHE A 9 -17.87 3.69 31.79
N LYS A 10 -16.93 2.92 32.31
CA LYS A 10 -16.44 1.71 31.67
C LYS A 10 -17.49 0.61 31.56
N ILE A 11 -18.30 0.42 32.61
CA ILE A 11 -19.37 -0.58 32.64
C ILE A 11 -20.51 -0.17 31.71
N THR A 12 -20.93 1.10 31.71
CA THR A 12 -21.99 1.60 30.82
C THR A 12 -21.57 1.68 29.39
N ALA A 13 -20.37 2.17 29.08
CA ALA A 13 -19.84 2.22 27.70
C ALA A 13 -19.56 0.83 27.12
N GLY A 14 -19.05 -0.12 27.94
CA GLY A 14 -18.82 -1.49 27.52
C GLY A 14 -20.09 -2.36 27.48
N GLY A 15 -21.00 -2.16 28.42
CA GLY A 15 -22.20 -2.99 28.55
C GLY A 15 -23.33 -2.59 27.59
N ILE A 16 -23.66 -1.30 27.50
CA ILE A 16 -24.80 -0.84 26.70
C ILE A 16 -24.39 -0.76 25.18
N GLY A 17 -23.17 -0.36 24.89
CA GLY A 17 -22.67 -0.31 23.50
C GLY A 17 -22.57 -1.70 22.89
N ALA A 18 -21.95 -2.65 23.58
CA ALA A 18 -21.72 -4.00 23.05
C ALA A 18 -23.01 -4.84 23.01
N THR A 19 -23.84 -4.77 24.04
CA THR A 19 -25.10 -5.52 24.08
C THR A 19 -26.17 -4.92 23.18
N GLY A 20 -26.26 -3.60 23.06
CA GLY A 20 -27.19 -2.91 22.15
C GLY A 20 -26.89 -3.21 20.68
N LEU A 21 -25.64 -3.24 20.30
CA LEU A 21 -25.21 -3.61 18.95
C LEU A 21 -25.35 -5.11 18.65
N ALA A 22 -25.11 -5.97 19.64
CA ALA A 22 -25.31 -7.42 19.51
C ALA A 22 -26.80 -7.79 19.37
N VAL A 23 -27.70 -7.08 20.07
CA VAL A 23 -29.15 -7.27 19.90
C VAL A 23 -29.67 -6.82 18.54
N MET A 24 -28.98 -5.86 17.90
CA MET A 24 -29.23 -5.45 16.50
C MET A 24 -28.56 -6.35 15.46
N GLY A 25 -27.91 -7.45 15.88
CA GLY A 25 -27.22 -8.37 14.96
C GLY A 25 -25.90 -7.83 14.39
N MET A 26 -25.39 -6.74 14.96
CA MET A 26 -24.10 -6.18 14.55
C MET A 26 -23.03 -6.51 15.60
N ALA A 27 -22.34 -7.62 15.44
CA ALA A 27 -21.10 -7.86 16.17
C ALA A 27 -20.00 -6.94 15.59
N PRO A 28 -19.45 -5.98 16.36
CA PRO A 28 -18.51 -5.01 15.81
C PRO A 28 -17.25 -5.67 15.22
N ASN A 29 -16.82 -6.79 15.77
CA ASN A 29 -15.66 -7.53 15.27
C ASN A 29 -15.92 -8.17 13.91
N ASP A 30 -17.11 -8.73 13.69
CA ASP A 30 -17.47 -9.35 12.42
C ASP A 30 -17.70 -8.29 11.34
N ALA A 31 -18.30 -7.15 11.70
CA ALA A 31 -18.49 -6.03 10.77
C ALA A 31 -17.16 -5.42 10.31
N PHE A 32 -16.16 -5.28 11.19
CA PHE A 32 -14.84 -4.80 10.82
C PHE A 32 -14.07 -5.84 9.99
N ALA A 33 -14.19 -7.12 10.26
CA ALA A 33 -13.58 -8.19 9.50
C ALA A 33 -14.18 -8.25 8.08
N GLU A 34 -15.50 -8.13 7.95
CA GLU A 34 -16.19 -8.15 6.67
C GLU A 34 -15.88 -6.92 5.81
N VAL A 35 -15.81 -5.73 6.40
CA VAL A 35 -15.39 -4.51 5.70
C VAL A 35 -13.93 -4.61 5.22
N ARG A 36 -13.03 -5.21 5.99
CA ARG A 36 -11.64 -5.46 5.56
C ARG A 36 -11.58 -6.46 4.41
N GLN A 37 -12.33 -7.55 4.49
CA GLN A 37 -12.42 -8.54 3.42
C GLN A 37 -12.99 -7.93 2.13
N TYR A 38 -14.01 -7.09 2.24
CA TYR A 38 -14.64 -6.49 1.07
C TYR A 38 -13.70 -5.58 0.27
N LYS A 39 -12.85 -4.80 0.94
CA LYS A 39 -11.86 -3.94 0.27
C LYS A 39 -10.74 -4.70 -0.41
N LEU A 40 -10.37 -5.87 0.12
CA LEU A 40 -9.23 -6.65 -0.36
C LEU A 40 -9.63 -7.89 -1.18
N LEU A 41 -10.92 -8.22 -1.25
CA LEU A 41 -11.43 -9.46 -1.84
C LEU A 41 -11.04 -9.68 -3.32
N ARG A 42 -10.69 -8.61 -4.03
CA ARG A 42 -10.26 -8.63 -5.43
C ARG A 42 -8.86 -8.08 -5.65
N ALA A 43 -8.16 -7.79 -4.57
CA ALA A 43 -6.81 -7.26 -4.66
C ALA A 43 -5.80 -8.40 -4.77
N SER A 44 -4.85 -8.24 -5.67
CA SER A 44 -3.64 -9.05 -5.69
C SER A 44 -2.59 -8.38 -4.83
N GLU A 45 -1.95 -9.15 -3.95
CA GLU A 45 -0.87 -8.70 -3.10
C GLU A 45 0.48 -9.05 -3.75
N ALA A 46 1.41 -8.13 -3.68
CA ALA A 46 2.80 -8.35 -4.08
C ALA A 46 3.74 -7.75 -3.05
N ARG A 47 4.68 -8.55 -2.57
CA ARG A 47 5.73 -8.07 -1.65
C ARG A 47 6.84 -7.39 -2.44
N ASN A 48 7.30 -6.26 -1.94
CA ASN A 48 8.35 -5.45 -2.57
C ASN A 48 9.19 -4.75 -1.51
N ASN A 49 10.33 -4.21 -1.91
CA ASN A 49 11.16 -3.36 -1.07
C ASN A 49 11.00 -1.90 -1.46
N CYS A 50 11.01 -1.02 -0.47
CA CYS A 50 10.98 0.41 -0.67
C CYS A 50 12.22 0.87 -1.45
N THR A 51 12.03 1.75 -2.45
CA THR A 51 13.07 2.21 -3.37
C THR A 51 13.85 3.42 -2.90
N TYR A 52 13.48 4.05 -1.77
CA TYR A 52 14.04 5.34 -1.38
C TYR A 52 15.40 5.30 -0.71
N CYS A 53 15.66 4.36 0.15
CA CYS A 53 16.93 4.34 0.89
C CYS A 53 17.41 2.92 1.20
N SER A 54 18.64 2.81 1.66
CA SER A 54 19.31 1.55 1.97
C SER A 54 18.72 0.75 3.14
N VAL A 55 17.77 1.32 3.90
CA VAL A 55 17.03 0.57 4.92
C VAL A 55 16.24 -0.57 4.28
N GLY A 56 15.76 -0.40 3.03
CA GLY A 56 15.09 -1.44 2.29
C GLY A 56 13.84 -1.96 2.98
N CYS A 57 12.99 -1.05 3.53
CA CYS A 57 11.76 -1.45 4.19
C CYS A 57 10.89 -2.33 3.29
N GLY A 58 10.36 -3.42 3.85
CA GLY A 58 9.41 -4.28 3.15
C GLY A 58 8.06 -3.59 2.98
N THR A 59 7.48 -3.72 1.80
CA THR A 59 6.17 -3.17 1.46
C THR A 59 5.28 -4.23 0.84
N ILE A 60 3.99 -4.14 1.10
CA ILE A 60 2.95 -4.91 0.43
C ILE A 60 2.21 -3.98 -0.51
N LEU A 61 2.22 -4.32 -1.79
CA LEU A 61 1.53 -3.58 -2.84
C LEU A 61 0.22 -4.28 -3.17
N TYR A 62 -0.88 -3.55 -3.09
CA TYR A 62 -2.20 -4.04 -3.45
C TYR A 62 -2.60 -3.52 -4.82
N SER A 63 -2.91 -4.41 -5.74
CA SER A 63 -3.33 -4.07 -7.08
C SER A 63 -4.72 -4.60 -7.41
N LEU A 64 -5.50 -3.80 -8.14
CA LEU A 64 -6.75 -4.20 -8.75
C LEU A 64 -6.54 -4.47 -10.23
N GLY A 65 -7.27 -5.46 -10.74
CA GLY A 65 -7.18 -5.90 -12.13
C GLY A 65 -6.54 -7.28 -12.24
N ASP A 66 -7.13 -8.15 -13.01
CA ASP A 66 -6.70 -9.53 -13.22
C ASP A 66 -5.84 -9.72 -14.48
N GLY A 67 -5.59 -8.64 -15.22
CA GLY A 67 -4.90 -8.69 -16.51
C GLY A 67 -5.72 -9.31 -17.64
N ALA A 68 -6.96 -9.75 -17.34
CA ALA A 68 -7.86 -10.25 -18.36
C ALA A 68 -8.57 -9.09 -19.06
N LYS A 69 -8.62 -9.13 -20.38
CA LYS A 69 -9.44 -8.27 -21.25
C LYS A 69 -9.45 -6.76 -20.89
N ASN A 70 -8.33 -6.08 -21.12
CA ASN A 70 -8.23 -4.62 -21.01
C ASN A 70 -8.27 -4.01 -19.59
N ALA A 71 -8.31 -4.78 -18.54
CA ALA A 71 -8.17 -4.29 -17.18
C ALA A 71 -6.70 -4.13 -16.82
N MET A 72 -6.15 -2.94 -17.00
CA MET A 72 -4.80 -2.63 -16.55
C MET A 72 -4.73 -2.75 -15.02
N ARG A 73 -3.75 -3.50 -14.52
CA ARG A 73 -3.48 -3.58 -13.09
C ARG A 73 -3.06 -2.21 -12.58
N LYS A 74 -3.79 -1.69 -11.61
CA LYS A 74 -3.45 -0.43 -10.94
C LYS A 74 -3.19 -0.69 -9.48
N ILE A 75 -2.04 -0.23 -8.99
CA ILE A 75 -1.72 -0.24 -7.55
C ILE A 75 -2.53 0.88 -6.90
N PHE A 76 -3.33 0.53 -5.90
CA PHE A 76 -4.21 1.47 -5.22
C PHE A 76 -3.89 1.63 -3.73
N HIS A 77 -3.10 0.71 -3.17
CA HIS A 77 -2.70 0.77 -1.77
C HIS A 77 -1.31 0.19 -1.55
N VAL A 78 -0.58 0.77 -0.61
CA VAL A 78 0.74 0.33 -0.17
C VAL A 78 0.78 0.37 1.35
N GLU A 79 1.25 -0.70 1.97
CA GLU A 79 1.49 -0.76 3.41
C GLU A 79 2.82 -1.45 3.73
N GLY A 80 3.27 -1.32 4.98
CA GLY A 80 4.48 -2.00 5.44
C GLY A 80 4.24 -3.48 5.64
N ASP A 81 5.20 -4.30 5.21
CA ASP A 81 5.17 -5.76 5.42
C ASP A 81 5.54 -6.10 6.87
N PRO A 82 4.60 -6.62 7.69
CA PRO A 82 4.87 -6.97 9.08
C PRO A 82 5.87 -8.13 9.23
N ASP A 83 5.98 -8.98 8.22
CA ASP A 83 6.89 -10.12 8.23
C ASP A 83 8.32 -9.74 7.81
N HIS A 84 8.53 -8.49 7.36
CA HIS A 84 9.84 -8.05 6.93
C HIS A 84 10.81 -7.91 8.12
N PRO A 85 12.01 -8.53 8.08
CA PRO A 85 12.89 -8.64 9.25
C PRO A 85 13.42 -7.29 9.75
N VAL A 86 13.57 -6.29 8.87
CA VAL A 86 14.11 -4.97 9.21
C VAL A 86 13.02 -4.01 9.65
N SER A 87 12.03 -3.76 8.81
CA SER A 87 11.01 -2.71 9.05
C SER A 87 9.81 -3.18 9.87
N ARG A 88 9.52 -4.49 9.89
CA ARG A 88 8.43 -5.09 10.66
C ARG A 88 7.10 -4.33 10.53
N GLY A 89 6.75 -3.95 9.31
CA GLY A 89 5.53 -3.20 9.01
C GLY A 89 5.63 -1.68 9.16
N SER A 90 6.74 -1.15 9.68
CA SER A 90 6.91 0.29 9.83
C SER A 90 7.37 0.93 8.51
N LEU A 91 6.73 2.04 8.14
CA LEU A 91 7.11 2.86 6.99
C LEU A 91 7.30 4.31 7.44
N CYS A 92 8.30 4.97 6.89
CA CYS A 92 8.42 6.42 7.00
C CYS A 92 7.44 7.10 6.00
N PRO A 93 7.21 8.42 6.08
CA PRO A 93 6.32 9.14 5.16
C PRO A 93 6.61 8.90 3.68
N LYS A 94 7.87 8.72 3.29
CA LYS A 94 8.26 8.44 1.90
C LYS A 94 7.77 7.04 1.45
N GLY A 95 7.94 6.02 2.31
CA GLY A 95 7.43 4.67 2.04
C GLY A 95 5.91 4.63 1.99
N ALA A 96 5.24 5.38 2.87
CA ALA A 96 3.78 5.48 2.88
C ALA A 96 3.22 6.18 1.61
N SER A 97 3.94 7.15 1.05
CA SER A 97 3.57 7.85 -0.20
C SER A 97 4.08 7.17 -1.48
N LEU A 98 4.57 5.94 -1.39
CA LEU A 98 5.11 5.22 -2.54
C LEU A 98 4.09 5.03 -3.67
N ILE A 99 2.80 4.99 -3.34
CA ILE A 99 1.72 4.92 -4.33
C ILE A 99 1.70 6.12 -5.28
N ASP A 100 1.94 7.32 -4.77
CA ASP A 100 1.98 8.54 -5.58
C ASP A 100 3.18 8.53 -6.50
N PHE A 101 4.31 8.04 -6.01
CA PHE A 101 5.52 7.85 -6.83
C PHE A 101 5.28 6.84 -7.96
N ILE A 102 4.66 5.70 -7.68
CA ILE A 102 4.40 4.64 -8.67
C ILE A 102 3.44 5.13 -9.76
N ASN A 103 2.39 5.88 -9.38
CA ASN A 103 1.37 6.38 -10.29
C ASN A 103 1.69 7.76 -10.88
N SER A 104 2.86 8.33 -10.61
CA SER A 104 3.25 9.65 -11.10
C SER A 104 3.35 9.68 -12.62
N GLU A 105 2.74 10.68 -13.25
CA GLU A 105 2.85 10.93 -14.68
C GLU A 105 4.26 11.35 -15.11
N ASN A 106 5.04 11.91 -14.17
CA ASN A 106 6.42 12.34 -14.40
C ASN A 106 7.43 11.19 -14.34
N ARG A 107 6.97 9.96 -14.12
CA ARG A 107 7.84 8.80 -14.07
C ARG A 107 8.37 8.47 -15.45
N VAL A 108 9.69 8.34 -15.56
CA VAL A 108 10.34 7.87 -16.79
C VAL A 108 10.00 6.39 -17.00
N LEU A 109 9.23 6.11 -18.06
CA LEU A 109 8.75 4.76 -18.39
C LEU A 109 9.60 4.07 -19.46
N TYR A 110 10.38 4.82 -20.20
CA TYR A 110 11.17 4.35 -21.34
C TYR A 110 12.58 4.88 -21.25
N PRO A 111 13.58 4.16 -21.81
CA PRO A 111 14.93 4.67 -21.84
C PRO A 111 15.05 5.91 -22.73
N GLU A 112 15.81 6.86 -22.26
CA GLU A 112 16.10 8.11 -22.93
C GLU A 112 17.61 8.34 -22.98
N VAL A 113 18.08 8.94 -24.04
CA VAL A 113 19.48 9.32 -24.21
C VAL A 113 19.60 10.80 -24.45
N ARG A 114 20.61 11.41 -23.85
CA ARG A 114 21.06 12.75 -24.17
C ARG A 114 22.49 12.67 -24.75
N GLU A 115 22.63 13.06 -26.00
CA GLU A 115 23.94 13.08 -26.66
C GLU A 115 24.81 14.18 -26.06
N ALA A 116 26.12 13.97 -26.07
CA ALA A 116 27.07 14.95 -25.58
C ALA A 116 26.92 16.27 -26.35
N GLY A 117 26.87 17.39 -25.64
CA GLY A 117 26.70 18.71 -26.20
C GLY A 117 25.24 19.11 -26.52
N THR A 118 24.28 18.27 -26.29
CA THR A 118 22.84 18.58 -26.45
C THR A 118 22.11 18.67 -25.11
N ASN A 119 21.05 19.46 -25.08
CA ASN A 119 20.14 19.52 -23.90
C ASN A 119 18.84 18.76 -24.11
N GLU A 120 18.71 18.06 -25.23
CA GLU A 120 17.47 17.33 -25.56
C GLU A 120 17.59 15.86 -25.19
N TRP A 121 16.60 15.35 -24.51
CA TRP A 121 16.44 13.93 -24.25
C TRP A 121 15.64 13.30 -25.38
N LYS A 122 16.16 12.19 -25.94
CA LYS A 122 15.52 11.43 -27.01
C LYS A 122 15.19 10.04 -26.51
N ARG A 123 13.94 9.63 -26.67
CA ARG A 123 13.52 8.26 -26.37
C ARG A 123 14.19 7.30 -27.34
N ILE A 124 14.73 6.20 -26.81
CA ILE A 124 15.37 5.12 -27.57
C ILE A 124 14.74 3.77 -27.22
N SER A 125 15.06 2.75 -27.99
CA SER A 125 14.65 1.38 -27.68
C SER A 125 15.45 0.80 -26.51
N TRP A 126 14.89 -0.18 -25.82
CA TRP A 126 15.62 -0.92 -24.79
C TRP A 126 16.87 -1.63 -25.35
N HIS A 127 16.78 -2.14 -26.59
CA HIS A 127 17.92 -2.75 -27.26
C HIS A 127 19.07 -1.76 -27.45
N ASP A 128 18.77 -0.57 -27.96
CA ASP A 128 19.79 0.48 -28.17
C ASP A 128 20.38 0.97 -26.84
N ALA A 129 19.55 1.14 -25.82
CA ALA A 129 20.00 1.53 -24.48
C ALA A 129 21.00 0.52 -23.93
N LEU A 130 20.64 -0.77 -23.92
CA LEU A 130 21.49 -1.85 -23.41
C LEU A 130 22.78 -2.00 -24.23
N THR A 131 22.69 -1.86 -25.56
CA THR A 131 23.87 -1.91 -26.45
C THR A 131 24.85 -0.76 -26.17
N ARG A 132 24.34 0.45 -25.90
CA ARG A 132 25.17 1.61 -25.55
C ARG A 132 25.85 1.46 -24.19
N ILE A 133 25.17 0.86 -23.21
CA ILE A 133 25.72 0.62 -21.86
C ILE A 133 26.79 -0.48 -21.88
N ALA A 134 26.63 -1.48 -22.74
CA ALA A 134 27.53 -2.63 -22.83
C ALA A 134 28.85 -2.34 -23.61
N ARG A 135 28.97 -1.20 -24.29
CA ARG A 135 30.17 -0.75 -25.01
C ARG A 135 31.11 0.04 -24.11
#